data_6ed4d79b4d0860e5cb955de221e975fa
#
_entry.id   6ed4d79b4d0860e5cb955de221e975fa
#
_cell.length_a   1.000
_cell.length_b   1.000
_cell.length_c   1.000
_cell.angle_alpha   90.00
_cell.angle_beta   90.00
_cell.angle_gamma   90.00
#
_symmetry.space_group_name_H-M   'P 1'
#
loop_
_entity.id
_entity.type
_entity.pdbx_description
1 polymer ?
#
loop_
_entity_poly.entity_id
_entity_poly.type
_entity_poly.pdbx_seq_one_letter_code
_entity_poly.pdbx_strand_id
1 'polypeptide(L)'
;MHHSELERWIETEGREVMRQLLQGHLDLRGPAAAVEEVRAADGGARVLARLHERSLATVFGPVTVERLGYRSPGQASLHPVDGELNLPGERYSLEVRRRVAEQAAQSSFEETQHALEATTGAAVPKRQVEELVARAGNAEDFDQFYARRAIGDGPAPRF
;
A
#
# COMPACT_ATOMS: atom_id res chain seq x y z
N MET A 1 12.86 34.18 -7.36
CA MET A 1 13.08 32.77 -7.08
C MET A 1 14.28 32.31 -7.87
N HIS A 2 15.32 31.77 -7.21
CA HIS A 2 16.47 31.21 -7.89
C HIS A 2 16.14 29.86 -8.53
N HIS A 3 16.92 29.45 -9.55
CA HIS A 3 16.64 28.22 -10.30
C HIS A 3 16.55 26.99 -9.40
N SER A 4 17.48 26.83 -8.46
CA SER A 4 17.47 25.73 -7.47
C SER A 4 16.27 25.74 -6.50
N GLU A 5 15.70 26.90 -6.22
CA GLU A 5 14.47 27.03 -5.43
C GLU A 5 13.25 26.61 -6.25
N LEU A 6 13.25 26.96 -7.54
CA LEU A 6 12.21 26.55 -8.48
C LEU A 6 12.20 25.03 -8.67
N GLU A 7 13.37 24.39 -8.81
CA GLU A 7 13.49 22.94 -8.93
C GLU A 7 12.90 22.24 -7.70
N ARG A 8 13.27 22.67 -6.49
CA ARG A 8 12.74 22.11 -5.23
C ARG A 8 11.23 22.31 -5.09
N TRP A 9 10.76 23.48 -5.50
CA TRP A 9 9.33 23.76 -5.49
C TRP A 9 8.57 22.86 -6.46
N ILE A 10 9.05 22.70 -7.70
CA ILE A 10 8.47 21.80 -8.71
C ILE A 10 8.48 20.35 -8.22
N GLU A 11 9.55 19.90 -7.58
CA GLU A 11 9.62 18.55 -7.01
C GLU A 11 8.53 18.31 -5.95
N THR A 12 8.35 19.28 -5.05
CA THR A 12 7.35 19.20 -3.98
C THR A 12 5.93 19.24 -4.53
N GLU A 13 5.61 20.21 -5.38
CA GLU A 13 4.28 20.33 -5.99
C GLU A 13 4.00 19.18 -6.96
N GLY A 14 5.00 18.73 -7.70
CA GLY A 14 4.89 17.59 -8.58
C GLY A 14 4.54 16.30 -7.83
N ARG A 15 5.13 16.10 -6.66
CA ARG A 15 4.79 14.95 -5.80
C ARG A 15 3.35 15.01 -5.31
N GLU A 16 2.87 16.19 -4.93
CA GLU A 16 1.47 16.39 -4.54
C GLU A 16 0.50 16.15 -5.71
N VAL A 17 0.83 16.60 -6.91
CA VAL A 17 0.04 16.30 -8.11
C VAL A 17 -0.03 14.79 -8.36
N MET A 18 1.07 14.07 -8.25
CA MET A 18 1.09 12.61 -8.38
C MET A 18 0.26 11.93 -7.30
N ARG A 19 0.32 12.42 -6.05
CA ARG A 19 -0.51 11.91 -4.97
C ARG A 19 -2.00 12.10 -5.27
N GLN A 20 -2.39 13.28 -5.76
CA GLN A 20 -3.77 13.57 -6.14
C GLN A 20 -4.24 12.72 -7.32
N LEU A 21 -3.39 12.47 -8.32
CA LEU A 21 -3.71 11.56 -9.42
C LEU A 21 -3.97 10.14 -8.92
N LEU A 22 -3.12 9.65 -8.01
CA LEU A 22 -3.32 8.33 -7.39
C LEU A 22 -4.60 8.28 -6.55
N GLN A 23 -4.86 9.33 -5.75
CA GLN A 23 -6.11 9.43 -4.98
C GLN A 23 -7.33 9.44 -5.89
N GLY A 24 -7.31 10.26 -6.94
CA GLY A 24 -8.40 10.33 -7.92
C GLY A 24 -8.64 8.99 -8.62
N HIS A 25 -7.59 8.23 -8.91
CA HIS A 25 -7.73 6.86 -9.44
C HIS A 25 -8.44 5.92 -8.45
N LEU A 26 -8.10 6.00 -7.15
CA LEU A 26 -8.76 5.21 -6.11
C LEU A 26 -10.23 5.63 -5.93
N ASP A 27 -10.49 6.93 -5.93
CA ASP A 27 -11.85 7.50 -5.78
C ASP A 27 -12.75 7.08 -6.94
N LEU A 28 -12.23 7.09 -8.18
CA LEU A 28 -12.97 6.62 -9.36
C LEU A 28 -13.29 5.12 -9.32
N ARG A 29 -12.46 4.31 -8.70
CA ARG A 29 -12.74 2.89 -8.49
C ARG A 29 -13.78 2.67 -7.40
N GLY A 30 -13.77 3.51 -6.37
CA GLY A 30 -14.66 3.40 -5.23
C GLY A 30 -14.52 2.08 -4.45
N PRO A 31 -15.44 1.82 -3.53
CA PRO A 31 -15.40 0.63 -2.67
C PRO A 31 -15.85 -0.68 -3.36
N ALA A 32 -16.07 -0.67 -4.65
CA ALA A 32 -16.75 -1.68 -5.47
C ALA A 32 -18.27 -1.81 -5.15
N ALA A 33 -18.99 -2.51 -6.03
CA ALA A 33 -20.40 -2.78 -5.82
C ALA A 33 -20.59 -3.77 -4.66
N ALA A 34 -21.55 -3.48 -3.77
CA ALA A 34 -21.91 -4.41 -2.70
C ALA A 34 -22.53 -5.67 -3.30
N VAL A 35 -22.11 -6.83 -2.82
CA VAL A 35 -22.70 -8.14 -3.13
C VAL A 35 -23.30 -8.75 -1.85
N GLU A 36 -24.24 -9.67 -2.02
CA GLU A 36 -24.92 -10.28 -0.87
C GLU A 36 -24.01 -11.16 -0.04
N GLU A 37 -23.05 -11.83 -0.69
CA GLU A 37 -22.15 -12.77 -0.04
C GLU A 37 -20.76 -12.73 -0.69
N VAL A 38 -19.72 -12.78 0.11
CA VAL A 38 -18.33 -13.02 -0.32
C VAL A 38 -17.82 -14.29 0.33
N ARG A 39 -17.24 -15.20 -0.47
CA ARG A 39 -16.63 -16.43 0.03
C ARG A 39 -15.14 -16.28 0.22
N ALA A 40 -14.68 -16.68 1.38
CA ALA A 40 -13.25 -16.75 1.70
C ALA A 40 -12.61 -18.03 1.11
N ALA A 41 -11.28 -18.06 1.07
CA ALA A 41 -10.52 -19.25 0.66
C ALA A 41 -10.80 -20.48 1.58
N ASP A 42 -11.20 -20.24 2.83
CA ASP A 42 -11.63 -21.26 3.78
C ASP A 42 -13.04 -21.84 3.52
N GLY A 43 -13.72 -21.36 2.44
CA GLY A 43 -15.09 -21.73 2.07
C GLY A 43 -16.16 -21.02 2.91
N GLY A 44 -15.78 -20.26 3.92
CA GLY A 44 -16.72 -19.55 4.79
C GLY A 44 -17.33 -18.33 4.12
N ALA A 45 -18.66 -18.19 4.22
CA ALA A 45 -19.40 -17.04 3.72
C ALA A 45 -19.29 -15.84 4.64
N ARG A 46 -19.18 -14.63 4.06
CA ARG A 46 -19.21 -13.34 4.74
C ARG A 46 -20.34 -12.52 4.15
N VAL A 47 -21.33 -12.17 4.94
CA VAL A 47 -22.58 -11.57 4.46
C VAL A 47 -22.83 -10.13 4.94
N LEU A 48 -22.15 -9.69 6.00
CA LEU A 48 -22.33 -8.36 6.55
C LEU A 48 -21.35 -7.39 5.90
N ALA A 49 -21.80 -6.60 4.94
CA ALA A 49 -21.03 -5.57 4.29
C ALA A 49 -20.99 -4.28 5.12
N ARG A 50 -19.80 -3.68 5.29
CA ARG A 50 -19.61 -2.38 5.91
C ARG A 50 -18.55 -1.58 5.15
N LEU A 51 -18.84 -0.29 4.93
CA LEU A 51 -17.85 0.62 4.35
C LEU A 51 -16.77 0.93 5.38
N HIS A 52 -15.53 0.84 4.94
CA HIS A 52 -14.33 1.18 5.70
C HIS A 52 -13.42 2.08 4.87
N GLU A 53 -12.79 3.01 5.54
CA GLU A 53 -11.68 3.78 5.00
C GLU A 53 -10.37 3.26 5.56
N ARG A 54 -9.34 3.31 4.74
CA ARG A 54 -8.00 2.91 5.11
C ARG A 54 -6.97 3.89 4.54
N SER A 55 -6.08 4.38 5.37
CA SER A 55 -4.91 5.13 4.92
C SER A 55 -3.81 4.18 4.44
N LEU A 56 -3.23 4.49 3.28
CA LEU A 56 -2.09 3.79 2.69
C LEU A 56 -0.98 4.80 2.43
N ALA A 57 0.20 4.59 3.02
CA ALA A 57 1.38 5.39 2.74
C ALA A 57 2.01 4.93 1.42
N THR A 58 2.03 5.82 0.43
CA THR A 58 2.61 5.56 -0.90
C THR A 58 3.88 6.38 -1.12
N VAL A 59 4.61 6.11 -2.17
CA VAL A 59 5.81 6.89 -2.54
C VAL A 59 5.52 8.36 -2.85
N PHE A 60 4.26 8.70 -3.13
CA PHE A 60 3.83 10.08 -3.37
C PHE A 60 3.25 10.75 -2.11
N GLY A 61 3.00 10.01 -1.06
CA GLY A 61 2.38 10.46 0.17
C GLY A 61 1.18 9.58 0.57
N PRO A 62 0.48 9.93 1.65
CA PRO A 62 -0.67 9.16 2.11
C PRO A 62 -1.88 9.34 1.19
N VAL A 63 -2.56 8.23 0.90
CA VAL A 63 -3.84 8.19 0.21
C VAL A 63 -4.86 7.42 1.04
N THR A 64 -6.14 7.65 0.77
CA THR A 64 -7.25 6.95 1.41
C THR A 64 -7.86 5.97 0.44
N VAL A 65 -8.09 4.75 0.88
CA VAL A 65 -8.78 3.71 0.12
C VAL A 65 -10.12 3.42 0.79
N GLU A 66 -11.20 3.68 0.08
CA GLU A 66 -12.54 3.22 0.47
C GLU A 66 -12.75 1.78 0.03
N ARG A 67 -13.28 0.95 0.93
CA ARG A 67 -13.50 -0.46 0.65
C ARG A 67 -14.64 -1.05 1.45
N LEU A 68 -15.35 -2.00 0.87
CA LEU A 68 -16.32 -2.79 1.61
C LEU A 68 -15.58 -3.93 2.35
N GLY A 69 -15.85 -4.03 3.65
CA GLY A 69 -15.42 -5.13 4.48
C GLY A 69 -16.60 -6.08 4.73
N TYR A 70 -16.42 -7.34 4.39
CA TYR A 70 -17.42 -8.38 4.61
C TYR A 70 -17.01 -9.24 5.80
N ARG A 71 -17.92 -9.45 6.73
CA ARG A 71 -17.65 -10.25 7.93
C ARG A 71 -18.79 -11.20 8.26
N SER A 72 -18.46 -12.20 9.05
CA SER A 72 -19.40 -13.04 9.80
C SER A 72 -18.90 -13.18 11.23
N PRO A 73 -19.78 -13.47 12.22
CA PRO A 73 -19.37 -13.63 13.61
C PRO A 73 -18.24 -14.64 13.78
N GLY A 74 -17.21 -14.28 14.55
CA GLY A 74 -16.05 -15.15 14.83
C GLY A 74 -15.06 -15.33 13.68
N GLN A 75 -15.20 -14.59 12.58
CA GLN A 75 -14.36 -14.72 11.39
C GLN A 75 -13.71 -13.39 11.02
N ALA A 76 -12.52 -13.45 10.40
CA ALA A 76 -11.84 -12.27 9.90
C ALA A 76 -12.60 -11.59 8.76
N SER A 77 -12.54 -10.27 8.71
CA SER A 77 -13.15 -9.50 7.63
C SER A 77 -12.40 -9.71 6.30
N LEU A 78 -13.16 -9.77 5.22
CA LEU A 78 -12.63 -9.81 3.84
C LEU A 78 -12.85 -8.45 3.17
N HIS A 79 -11.85 -8.02 2.41
CA HIS A 79 -11.88 -6.78 1.66
C HIS A 79 -11.53 -7.07 0.19
N PRO A 80 -12.51 -7.37 -0.67
CA PRO A 80 -12.24 -7.78 -2.07
C PRO A 80 -11.42 -6.77 -2.85
N VAL A 81 -11.65 -5.47 -2.64
CA VAL A 81 -10.90 -4.38 -3.29
C VAL A 81 -9.40 -4.45 -2.99
N ASP A 82 -9.01 -4.86 -1.79
CA ASP A 82 -7.58 -5.02 -1.46
C ASP A 82 -6.92 -6.07 -2.38
N GLY A 83 -7.63 -7.14 -2.73
CA GLY A 83 -7.18 -8.13 -3.68
C GLY A 83 -7.14 -7.65 -5.13
N GLU A 84 -8.18 -6.94 -5.56
CA GLU A 84 -8.28 -6.38 -6.91
C GLU A 84 -7.20 -5.34 -7.22
N LEU A 85 -6.89 -4.49 -6.23
CA LEU A 85 -5.86 -3.45 -6.33
C LEU A 85 -4.46 -3.95 -5.93
N ASN A 86 -4.30 -5.22 -5.58
CA ASN A 86 -3.06 -5.78 -5.07
C ASN A 86 -2.49 -4.97 -3.88
N LEU A 87 -3.37 -4.53 -2.99
CA LEU A 87 -2.96 -3.75 -1.82
C LEU A 87 -2.41 -4.67 -0.72
N PRO A 88 -1.32 -4.28 -0.07
CA PRO A 88 -0.82 -5.01 1.09
C PRO A 88 -1.80 -4.88 2.26
N GLY A 89 -1.87 -5.88 3.13
CA GLY A 89 -2.64 -5.83 4.39
C GLY A 89 -2.18 -4.73 5.33
N GLU A 90 -1.01 -4.17 5.11
CA GLU A 90 -0.30 -3.23 5.96
C GLU A 90 -0.42 -1.78 5.49
N ARG A 91 0.06 -0.86 6.34
CA ARG A 91 -0.02 0.59 6.12
C ARG A 91 0.78 1.09 4.93
N TYR A 92 1.90 0.43 4.59
CA TYR A 92 2.81 0.87 3.54
C TYR A 92 2.55 0.13 2.23
N SER A 93 2.51 0.87 1.12
CA SER A 93 2.38 0.28 -0.22
C SER A 93 3.54 -0.68 -0.53
N LEU A 94 3.33 -1.59 -1.48
CA LEU A 94 4.38 -2.53 -1.89
C LEU A 94 5.63 -1.78 -2.40
N GLU A 95 5.45 -0.68 -3.12
CA GLU A 95 6.56 0.12 -3.63
C GLU A 95 7.34 0.83 -2.51
N VAL A 96 6.66 1.37 -1.48
CA VAL A 96 7.37 1.92 -0.29
C VAL A 96 8.18 0.82 0.39
N ARG A 97 7.60 -0.35 0.57
CA ARG A 97 8.28 -1.49 1.22
C ARG A 97 9.50 -1.96 0.42
N ARG A 98 9.39 -2.01 -0.90
CA ARG A 98 10.49 -2.35 -1.80
C ARG A 98 11.64 -1.35 -1.65
N ARG A 99 11.36 -0.04 -1.71
CA ARG A 99 12.39 1.00 -1.54
C ARG A 99 13.03 0.98 -0.17
N VAL A 100 12.27 0.68 0.89
CA VAL A 100 12.83 0.47 2.24
C VAL A 100 13.87 -0.64 2.21
N ALA A 101 13.56 -1.79 1.65
CA ALA A 101 14.45 -2.94 1.62
C ALA A 101 15.69 -2.68 0.75
N GLU A 102 15.54 -2.09 -0.43
CA GLU A 102 16.62 -1.73 -1.34
C GLU A 102 17.61 -0.73 -0.70
N GLN A 103 17.07 0.30 -0.04
CA GLN A 103 17.87 1.32 0.63
C GLN A 103 18.59 0.76 1.85
N ALA A 104 17.92 -0.05 2.67
CA ALA A 104 18.51 -0.65 3.86
C ALA A 104 19.59 -1.71 3.55
N ALA A 105 19.58 -2.27 2.35
CA ALA A 105 20.68 -3.14 1.89
C ALA A 105 21.99 -2.38 1.67
N GLN A 106 21.96 -1.05 1.58
CA GLN A 106 23.11 -0.20 1.27
C GLN A 106 23.49 0.77 2.39
N SER A 107 22.62 0.97 3.39
CA SER A 107 22.77 1.97 4.44
C SER A 107 22.17 1.51 5.77
N SER A 108 22.43 2.25 6.84
CA SER A 108 21.81 2.01 8.14
C SER A 108 20.31 2.29 8.11
N PHE A 109 19.55 1.77 9.07
CA PHE A 109 18.12 2.00 9.18
C PHE A 109 17.75 3.48 9.37
N GLU A 110 18.60 4.24 10.04
CA GLU A 110 18.44 5.69 10.23
C GLU A 110 18.67 6.45 8.91
N GLU A 111 19.73 6.13 8.19
CA GLU A 111 20.00 6.69 6.86
C GLU A 111 18.91 6.30 5.86
N THR A 112 18.39 5.08 5.94
CA THR A 112 17.24 4.62 5.14
C THR A 112 16.01 5.46 5.40
N GLN A 113 15.69 5.74 6.67
CA GLN A 113 14.58 6.63 7.03
C GLN A 113 14.74 8.00 6.38
N HIS A 114 15.90 8.65 6.55
CA HIS A 114 16.18 9.97 5.99
C HIS A 114 16.15 9.98 4.46
N ALA A 115 16.70 8.94 3.82
CA ALA A 115 16.66 8.82 2.36
C ALA A 115 15.23 8.71 1.81
N LEU A 116 14.38 7.93 2.48
CA LEU A 116 12.97 7.81 2.10
C LEU A 116 12.20 9.11 2.29
N GLU A 117 12.40 9.81 3.40
CA GLU A 117 11.79 11.11 3.65
C GLU A 117 12.20 12.15 2.60
N ALA A 118 13.47 12.12 2.15
CA ALA A 118 13.99 13.03 1.13
C ALA A 118 13.48 12.70 -0.28
N THR A 119 13.34 11.41 -0.62
CA THR A 119 13.07 10.95 -2.00
C THR A 119 11.62 10.56 -2.26
N THR A 120 10.81 10.43 -1.22
CA THR A 120 9.39 10.04 -1.33
C THR A 120 8.50 10.93 -0.47
N GLY A 121 7.18 10.79 -0.63
CA GLY A 121 6.20 11.37 0.29
C GLY A 121 5.87 10.49 1.50
N ALA A 122 6.59 9.37 1.68
CA ALA A 122 6.35 8.42 2.76
C ALA A 122 7.23 8.73 3.98
N ALA A 123 6.60 8.85 5.15
CA ALA A 123 7.29 8.86 6.43
C ALA A 123 7.29 7.43 7.00
N VAL A 124 8.47 6.82 7.09
CA VAL A 124 8.66 5.47 7.63
C VAL A 124 9.59 5.55 8.83
N PRO A 125 9.08 5.49 10.07
CA PRO A 125 9.91 5.53 11.27
C PRO A 125 10.93 4.38 11.31
N LYS A 126 12.10 4.60 11.91
CA LYS A 126 13.20 3.63 12.00
C LYS A 126 12.75 2.24 12.42
N ARG A 127 11.92 2.12 13.45
CA ARG A 127 11.38 0.83 13.90
C ARG A 127 10.60 0.10 12.79
N GLN A 128 9.82 0.85 11.99
CA GLN A 128 9.09 0.27 10.87
C GLN A 128 10.02 -0.13 9.73
N VAL A 129 11.11 0.60 9.50
CA VAL A 129 12.19 0.19 8.57
C VAL A 129 12.73 -1.17 8.99
N GLU A 130 13.09 -1.34 10.27
CA GLU A 130 13.61 -2.61 10.82
C GLU A 130 12.62 -3.77 10.60
N GLU A 131 11.32 -3.57 10.90
CA GLU A 131 10.28 -4.57 10.72
C GLU A 131 10.08 -4.94 9.23
N LEU A 132 10.09 -3.96 8.33
CA LEU A 132 9.93 -4.18 6.89
C LEU A 132 11.12 -4.93 6.29
N VAL A 133 12.33 -4.57 6.70
CA VAL A 133 13.57 -5.24 6.25
C VAL A 133 13.62 -6.68 6.74
N ALA A 134 13.27 -6.94 8.00
CA ALA A 134 13.23 -8.30 8.53
C ALA A 134 12.27 -9.21 7.75
N ARG A 135 11.13 -8.67 7.30
CA ARG A 135 10.18 -9.40 6.45
C ARG A 135 10.72 -9.65 5.05
N ALA A 136 11.37 -8.65 4.45
CA ALA A 136 12.01 -8.80 3.14
C ALA A 136 13.12 -9.84 3.15
N GLY A 137 13.93 -9.86 4.21
CA GLY A 137 15.04 -10.83 4.37
C GLY A 137 14.59 -12.29 4.53
N ASN A 138 13.32 -12.52 4.90
CA ASN A 138 12.74 -13.86 4.98
C ASN A 138 12.03 -14.29 3.68
N ALA A 139 12.04 -13.46 2.64
CA ALA A 139 11.44 -13.80 1.36
C ALA A 139 12.39 -14.67 0.54
N GLU A 140 11.88 -15.76 -0.07
CA GLU A 140 12.65 -16.63 -0.95
C GLU A 140 13.03 -15.94 -2.27
N ASP A 141 12.18 -15.04 -2.75
CA ASP A 141 12.35 -14.26 -3.98
C ASP A 141 11.90 -12.82 -3.72
N PHE A 142 12.85 -11.90 -3.74
CA PHE A 142 12.64 -10.50 -3.43
C PHE A 142 11.66 -9.81 -4.40
N ASP A 143 11.84 -10.00 -5.69
CA ASP A 143 10.99 -9.37 -6.69
C ASP A 143 9.58 -9.96 -6.66
N GLN A 144 9.46 -11.26 -6.51
CA GLN A 144 8.18 -11.93 -6.38
C GLN A 144 7.46 -11.58 -5.08
N PHE A 145 8.18 -11.35 -3.98
CA PHE A 145 7.62 -10.93 -2.71
C PHE A 145 6.85 -9.61 -2.80
N TYR A 146 7.37 -8.65 -3.60
CA TYR A 146 6.72 -7.36 -3.80
C TYR A 146 5.74 -7.34 -4.99
N ALA A 147 5.85 -8.29 -5.92
CA ALA A 147 4.91 -8.46 -7.02
C ALA A 147 3.67 -9.26 -6.61
N ARG A 148 3.78 -10.13 -5.59
CA ARG A 148 2.65 -10.94 -5.10
C ARG A 148 1.61 -10.11 -4.38
N ARG A 149 0.36 -10.50 -4.54
CA ARG A 149 -0.74 -10.01 -3.71
C ARG A 149 -0.44 -10.29 -2.24
N ALA A 150 -0.65 -9.29 -1.40
CA ALA A 150 -0.54 -9.41 0.05
C ALA A 150 -1.67 -10.25 0.67
N ILE A 151 -2.66 -10.64 -0.12
CA ILE A 151 -3.84 -11.42 0.28
C ILE A 151 -3.94 -12.62 -0.65
N GLY A 152 -4.01 -13.81 -0.02
CA GLY A 152 -3.92 -15.11 -0.69
C GLY A 152 -4.70 -15.29 -1.98
N ASP A 153 -4.18 -16.16 -2.77
CA ASP A 153 -4.54 -16.71 -4.08
C ASP A 153 -6.00 -16.54 -4.57
N GLY A 154 -6.36 -15.29 -4.89
CA GLY A 154 -7.50 -15.06 -5.77
C GLY A 154 -7.01 -15.00 -7.24
N PRO A 155 -7.83 -15.35 -8.23
CA PRO A 155 -7.42 -15.27 -9.62
C PRO A 155 -6.99 -13.84 -9.99
N ALA A 156 -5.91 -13.73 -10.77
CA ALA A 156 -5.45 -12.43 -11.26
C ALA A 156 -6.57 -11.69 -11.99
N PRO A 157 -6.75 -10.36 -11.78
CA PRO A 157 -7.66 -9.61 -12.63
C PRO A 157 -7.20 -9.77 -14.09
N ARG A 158 -8.12 -10.17 -14.95
CA ARG A 158 -7.89 -10.08 -16.39
C ARG A 158 -8.14 -8.63 -16.80
N PHE A 159 -7.12 -7.98 -17.32
CA PHE A 159 -7.26 -6.68 -17.96
C PHE A 159 -7.97 -6.85 -19.29
#